data_fdae3bf439c653ad76f9c976852baa36
#
_entry.id   fdae3bf439c653ad76f9c976852baa36
#
_cell.length_a   1.000
_cell.length_b   1.000
_cell.length_c   1.000
_cell.angle_alpha   90.00
_cell.angle_beta   90.00
_cell.angle_gamma   90.00
#
_symmetry.space_group_name_H-M   'P 1'
#
loop_
_entity.id
_entity.type
_entity.pdbx_description
1 polymer ?
#
loop_
_entity_poly.entity_id
_entity_poly.type
_entity_poly.pdbx_seq_one_letter_code
_entity_poly.pdbx_strand_id
1 'polypeptide(L)'
;LNNAVKNAQTLFHTLTVSSIDNNQVVTRVMVLREFNLKERYLRFHTDYRAPKIKHYVNNSSASVLGYDPKLKIQIKLQGRMSVHYQDNLTQAAWEGSTTRSKKCYSVKGGSTLKISNPKEYDLKDGNIEDGYINFAVLIFSFTSLEFLHLKSSGHRRVIHTWDDDLISSWLVP
;
A
#
# COMPACT_ATOMS: atom_id res chain seq x y z
N LEU A 1 -2.47 8.14 10.48
CA LEU A 1 -1.76 7.79 9.24
C LEU A 1 -0.87 8.91 8.72
N ASN A 2 -1.23 10.20 8.84
CA ASN A 2 -0.40 11.33 8.37
C ASN A 2 1.04 11.28 8.90
N ASN A 3 1.23 11.00 10.20
CA ASN A 3 2.57 10.83 10.77
C ASN A 3 3.29 9.60 10.18
N ALA A 4 2.58 8.55 9.87
CA ALA A 4 3.14 7.31 9.33
C ALA A 4 3.72 7.47 7.91
N VAL A 5 3.20 8.40 7.11
CA VAL A 5 3.78 8.73 5.80
C VAL A 5 5.20 9.27 5.93
N LYS A 6 5.45 10.10 6.94
CA LYS A 6 6.71 10.83 7.13
C LYS A 6 7.70 10.13 8.07
N ASN A 7 7.22 9.25 8.93
CA ASN A 7 8.03 8.62 9.98
C ASN A 7 8.04 7.09 9.83
N ALA A 8 9.15 6.56 9.30
CA ALA A 8 9.36 5.14 9.09
C ALA A 8 9.43 4.29 10.39
N GLN A 9 9.53 4.93 11.56
CA GLN A 9 9.53 4.23 12.85
C GLN A 9 8.12 3.91 13.35
N THR A 10 7.08 4.52 12.78
CA THR A 10 5.70 4.18 13.12
C THR A 10 5.30 2.86 12.46
N LEU A 11 4.59 2.00 13.17
CA LEU A 11 4.17 0.71 12.64
C LEU A 11 3.17 0.83 11.48
N PHE A 12 2.40 1.91 11.44
CA PHE A 12 1.52 2.21 10.30
C PHE A 12 2.24 2.75 9.05
N HIS A 13 3.59 2.94 9.11
CA HIS A 13 4.37 3.27 7.91
C HIS A 13 4.34 2.14 6.88
N THR A 14 4.23 0.91 7.35
CA THR A 14 4.04 -0.28 6.52
C THR A 14 2.70 -0.91 6.83
N LEU A 15 1.92 -1.16 5.80
CA LEU A 15 0.58 -1.73 5.91
C LEU A 15 0.51 -3.05 5.16
N THR A 16 -0.27 -3.98 5.69
CA THR A 16 -0.61 -5.24 5.01
C THR A 16 -1.67 -4.96 3.96
N VAL A 17 -1.40 -5.31 2.71
CA VAL A 17 -2.27 -5.04 1.57
C VAL A 17 -2.61 -6.35 0.86
N SER A 18 -3.89 -6.61 0.63
CA SER A 18 -4.39 -7.81 -0.03
C SER A 18 -4.81 -7.54 -1.47
N SER A 19 -4.69 -8.53 -2.32
CA SER A 19 -5.25 -8.61 -3.67
C SER A 19 -5.84 -10.00 -3.89
N ILE A 20 -6.61 -10.18 -4.96
CA ILE A 20 -7.17 -11.47 -5.35
C ILE A 20 -6.46 -11.94 -6.62
N ASP A 21 -5.98 -13.17 -6.61
CA ASP A 21 -5.43 -13.88 -7.77
C ASP A 21 -6.13 -15.24 -7.90
N ASN A 22 -6.83 -15.48 -9.00
CA ASN A 22 -7.54 -16.73 -9.24
C ASN A 22 -8.36 -17.22 -8.02
N ASN A 23 -9.17 -16.33 -7.43
CA ASN A 23 -9.98 -16.58 -6.22
C ASN A 23 -9.15 -16.84 -4.93
N GLN A 24 -7.84 -16.65 -4.97
CA GLN A 24 -7.00 -16.73 -3.78
C GLN A 24 -6.62 -15.34 -3.28
N VAL A 25 -6.62 -15.16 -1.96
CA VAL A 25 -6.16 -13.93 -1.33
C VAL A 25 -4.63 -13.95 -1.27
N VAL A 26 -4.00 -12.97 -1.90
CA VAL A 26 -2.54 -12.79 -1.86
C VAL A 26 -2.23 -11.51 -1.07
N THR A 27 -1.40 -11.64 -0.05
CA THR A 27 -1.13 -10.57 0.91
C THR A 27 0.35 -10.19 0.94
N ARG A 28 0.67 -8.93 1.13
CA ARG A 28 2.03 -8.40 1.28
C ARG A 28 2.05 -7.14 2.14
N VAL A 29 3.21 -6.79 2.63
CA VAL A 29 3.46 -5.52 3.28
C VAL A 29 3.87 -4.48 2.24
N MET A 30 3.31 -3.27 2.34
CA MET A 30 3.63 -2.15 1.47
C MET A 30 3.87 -0.88 2.28
N VAL A 31 4.80 -0.04 1.82
CA VAL A 31 5.10 1.24 2.45
C VAL A 31 4.04 2.27 2.08
N LEU A 32 3.43 2.89 3.09
CA LEU A 32 2.49 4.00 2.92
C LEU A 32 3.25 5.25 2.45
N ARG A 33 2.86 5.79 1.30
CA ARG A 33 3.49 6.97 0.69
C ARG A 33 2.65 8.23 0.80
N GLU A 34 1.34 8.07 0.89
CA GLU A 34 0.40 9.16 1.10
C GLU A 34 -0.88 8.64 1.75
N PHE A 35 -1.53 9.50 2.52
CA PHE A 35 -2.86 9.29 3.06
C PHE A 35 -3.67 10.57 2.89
N ASN A 36 -4.81 10.47 2.26
CA ASN A 36 -5.78 11.56 2.13
C ASN A 36 -7.14 11.10 2.65
N LEU A 37 -7.54 11.66 3.78
CA LEU A 37 -8.82 11.30 4.40
C LEU A 37 -10.01 11.92 3.63
N LYS A 38 -9.85 13.14 3.11
CA LYS A 38 -10.92 13.85 2.39
C LYS A 38 -11.30 13.10 1.12
N GLU A 39 -10.30 12.71 0.34
CA GLU A 39 -10.47 11.98 -0.90
C GLU A 39 -10.49 10.45 -0.68
N ARG A 40 -10.34 9.99 0.56
CA ARG A 40 -10.40 8.60 1.00
C ARG A 40 -9.47 7.66 0.24
N TYR A 41 -8.18 8.02 0.16
CA TYR A 41 -7.21 7.12 -0.46
C TYR A 41 -5.90 6.96 0.34
N LEU A 42 -5.23 5.84 0.05
CA LEU A 42 -3.86 5.55 0.40
C LEU A 42 -3.06 5.38 -0.90
N ARG A 43 -1.83 5.90 -0.93
CA ARG A 43 -0.91 5.70 -2.05
C ARG A 43 0.24 4.79 -1.64
N PHE A 44 0.57 3.87 -2.53
CA PHE A 44 1.71 2.99 -2.45
C PHE A 44 2.52 3.06 -3.74
N HIS A 45 3.81 2.75 -3.67
CA HIS A 45 4.68 2.61 -4.84
C HIS A 45 5.05 1.15 -5.03
N THR A 46 5.19 0.72 -6.27
CA THR A 46 5.52 -0.66 -6.60
C THR A 46 6.25 -0.78 -7.93
N ASP A 47 6.86 -1.93 -8.15
CA ASP A 47 7.39 -2.31 -9.45
C ASP A 47 6.24 -2.75 -10.37
N TYR A 48 6.14 -2.16 -11.56
CA TYR A 48 5.10 -2.47 -12.55
C TYR A 48 5.17 -3.92 -13.03
N ARG A 49 6.36 -4.53 -13.00
CA ARG A 49 6.59 -5.94 -13.39
C ARG A 49 6.11 -6.94 -12.33
N ALA A 50 5.72 -6.47 -11.14
CA ALA A 50 5.29 -7.33 -10.04
C ALA A 50 3.91 -7.95 -10.34
N PRO A 51 3.69 -9.25 -10.01
CA PRO A 51 2.43 -9.95 -10.28
C PRO A 51 1.18 -9.25 -9.76
N LYS A 52 1.29 -8.52 -8.64
CA LYS A 52 0.17 -7.76 -8.04
C LYS A 52 -0.47 -6.76 -9.00
N ILE A 53 0.27 -6.27 -10.00
CA ILE A 53 -0.28 -5.38 -11.03
C ILE A 53 -1.40 -6.11 -11.79
N LYS A 54 -1.13 -7.33 -12.25
CA LYS A 54 -2.14 -8.16 -12.94
C LYS A 54 -3.32 -8.48 -12.02
N HIS A 55 -3.05 -8.75 -10.73
CA HIS A 55 -4.13 -9.02 -9.76
C HIS A 55 -5.11 -7.84 -9.71
N TYR A 56 -4.60 -6.60 -9.56
CA TYR A 56 -5.46 -5.42 -9.44
C TYR A 56 -6.11 -5.00 -10.77
N VAL A 57 -5.47 -5.25 -11.90
CA VAL A 57 -6.09 -5.05 -13.23
C VAL A 57 -7.27 -6.01 -13.43
N ASN A 58 -7.12 -7.28 -13.03
CA ASN A 58 -8.17 -8.28 -13.17
C ASN A 58 -9.28 -8.14 -12.12
N ASN A 59 -8.91 -7.80 -10.88
CA ASN A 59 -9.84 -7.58 -9.76
C ASN A 59 -9.30 -6.49 -8.86
N SER A 60 -9.92 -5.33 -8.92
CA SER A 60 -9.50 -4.15 -8.14
C SER A 60 -9.82 -4.23 -6.65
N SER A 61 -10.60 -5.20 -6.20
CA SER A 61 -10.95 -5.35 -4.78
C SER A 61 -9.71 -5.55 -3.92
N ALA A 62 -9.61 -4.77 -2.86
CA ALA A 62 -8.46 -4.81 -1.98
C ALA A 62 -8.86 -4.53 -0.52
N SER A 63 -8.04 -5.01 0.39
CA SER A 63 -8.13 -4.69 1.81
C SER A 63 -6.77 -4.24 2.33
N VAL A 64 -6.78 -3.28 3.23
CA VAL A 64 -5.58 -2.79 3.90
C VAL A 64 -5.74 -2.94 5.40
N LEU A 65 -4.74 -3.54 6.06
CA LEU A 65 -4.70 -3.78 7.48
C LEU A 65 -3.43 -3.20 8.09
N GLY A 66 -3.59 -2.51 9.21
CA GLY A 66 -2.49 -2.07 10.06
C GLY A 66 -2.77 -2.41 11.52
N TYR A 67 -1.73 -2.77 12.27
CA TYR A 67 -1.81 -2.98 13.71
C TYR A 67 -0.59 -2.39 14.42
N ASP A 68 -0.84 -1.61 15.45
CA ASP A 68 0.19 -1.08 16.34
C ASP A 68 0.02 -1.69 17.72
N PRO A 69 0.90 -2.64 18.16
CA PRO A 69 0.81 -3.29 19.45
C PRO A 69 1.13 -2.35 20.63
N LYS A 70 1.86 -1.26 20.43
CA LYS A 70 2.14 -0.27 21.48
C LYS A 70 0.89 0.56 21.77
N LEU A 71 0.22 1.01 20.71
CA LEU A 71 -1.04 1.73 20.82
C LEU A 71 -2.23 0.80 21.03
N LYS A 72 -2.05 -0.50 20.78
CA LYS A 72 -3.12 -1.51 20.77
C LYS A 72 -4.27 -1.16 19.82
N ILE A 73 -3.91 -0.59 18.68
CA ILE A 73 -4.85 -0.11 17.66
C ILE A 73 -4.71 -0.95 16.39
N GLN A 74 -5.84 -1.43 15.89
CA GLN A 74 -5.97 -2.00 14.54
C GLN A 74 -6.80 -1.07 13.67
N ILE A 75 -6.38 -0.91 12.43
CA ILE A 75 -7.19 -0.31 11.36
C ILE A 75 -7.38 -1.33 10.26
N LYS A 76 -8.58 -1.42 9.73
CA LYS A 76 -8.90 -2.23 8.56
C LYS A 76 -9.69 -1.38 7.57
N LEU A 77 -9.24 -1.33 6.34
CA LEU A 77 -9.90 -0.58 5.27
C LEU A 77 -10.26 -1.54 4.15
N GLN A 78 -11.42 -1.33 3.54
CA GLN A 78 -11.88 -2.06 2.37
C GLN A 78 -12.19 -1.09 1.24
N GLY A 79 -11.87 -1.49 0.01
CA GLY A 79 -12.04 -0.62 -1.14
C GLY A 79 -11.46 -1.22 -2.41
N ARG A 80 -11.02 -0.35 -3.31
CA ARG A 80 -10.52 -0.71 -4.63
C ARG A 80 -9.13 -0.12 -4.87
N MET A 81 -8.32 -0.87 -5.57
CA MET A 81 -6.98 -0.45 -6.00
C MET A 81 -6.99 -0.08 -7.47
N SER A 82 -6.49 1.10 -7.81
CA SER A 82 -6.16 1.48 -9.17
C SER A 82 -4.66 1.46 -9.40
N VAL A 83 -4.27 1.08 -10.61
CA VAL A 83 -2.87 1.03 -11.05
C VAL A 83 -2.61 2.21 -11.97
N HIS A 84 -1.60 3.01 -11.64
CA HIS A 84 -1.10 4.12 -12.43
C HIS A 84 0.29 3.79 -12.95
N TYR A 85 0.51 4.01 -14.24
CA TYR A 85 1.75 3.70 -14.92
C TYR A 85 1.99 4.65 -16.09
N GLN A 86 3.18 5.26 -16.15
CA GLN A 86 3.58 6.20 -17.19
C GLN A 86 2.58 7.35 -17.42
N ASP A 87 1.97 7.85 -16.36
CA ASP A 87 1.05 8.98 -16.34
C ASP A 87 1.59 10.13 -15.48
N ASN A 88 0.87 11.25 -15.44
CA ASN A 88 1.27 12.44 -14.69
C ASN A 88 1.41 12.15 -13.17
N LEU A 89 0.61 11.24 -12.63
CA LEU A 89 0.68 10.84 -11.22
C LEU A 89 1.97 10.07 -10.93
N THR A 90 2.32 9.12 -11.79
CA THR A 90 3.57 8.35 -11.65
C THR A 90 4.79 9.22 -11.85
N GLN A 91 4.76 10.16 -12.78
CA GLN A 91 5.85 11.11 -12.99
C GLN A 91 6.08 11.98 -11.74
N ALA A 92 5.03 12.62 -11.22
CA ALA A 92 5.13 13.45 -10.02
C ALA A 92 5.59 12.65 -8.79
N ALA A 93 5.11 11.40 -8.65
CA ALA A 93 5.52 10.52 -7.56
C ALA A 93 6.99 10.07 -7.71
N TRP A 94 7.46 9.84 -8.93
CA TRP A 94 8.85 9.53 -9.22
C TRP A 94 9.77 10.70 -8.87
N GLU A 95 9.46 11.88 -9.36
CA GLU A 95 10.24 13.10 -9.09
C GLU A 95 10.34 13.40 -7.60
N GLY A 96 9.24 13.24 -6.85
CA GLY A 96 9.21 13.40 -5.39
C GLY A 96 9.85 12.25 -4.59
N SER A 97 10.30 11.18 -5.24
CA SER A 97 10.91 10.04 -4.56
C SER A 97 12.40 10.26 -4.29
N THR A 98 12.89 9.74 -3.16
CA THR A 98 14.32 9.79 -2.83
C THR A 98 15.13 8.90 -3.77
N THR A 99 16.39 9.26 -4.01
CA THR A 99 17.36 8.44 -4.76
C THR A 99 17.40 6.98 -4.31
N ARG A 100 17.37 6.76 -2.98
CA ARG A 100 17.33 5.40 -2.40
C ARG A 100 16.09 4.63 -2.82
N SER A 101 14.93 5.28 -2.84
CA SER A 101 13.67 4.64 -3.27
C SER A 101 13.68 4.33 -4.76
N LYS A 102 14.19 5.25 -5.59
CA LYS A 102 14.30 5.08 -7.05
C LYS A 102 15.19 3.89 -7.43
N LYS A 103 16.32 3.70 -6.72
CA LYS A 103 17.25 2.57 -6.96
C LYS A 103 16.55 1.21 -6.94
N CYS A 104 15.49 1.03 -6.15
CA CYS A 104 14.77 -0.24 -6.07
C CYS A 104 14.11 -0.67 -7.40
N TYR A 105 13.90 0.27 -8.32
CA TYR A 105 13.23 0.02 -9.60
C TYR A 105 14.22 -0.17 -10.77
N SER A 106 15.51 0.15 -10.59
CA SER A 106 16.55 -0.04 -11.61
C SER A 106 17.18 -1.44 -11.60
N VAL A 107 16.75 -2.32 -10.69
CA VAL A 107 17.22 -3.70 -10.65
C VAL A 107 16.75 -4.52 -11.87
N LYS A 108 17.56 -5.46 -12.29
CA LYS A 108 17.22 -6.42 -13.33
C LYS A 108 16.08 -7.34 -12.85
N GLY A 109 15.00 -7.43 -13.62
CA GLY A 109 13.85 -8.28 -13.32
C GLY A 109 12.87 -7.71 -12.29
N GLY A 110 11.63 -8.17 -12.35
CA GLY A 110 10.54 -7.76 -11.47
C GLY A 110 10.52 -8.54 -10.15
N SER A 111 9.81 -7.99 -9.17
CA SER A 111 9.57 -8.66 -7.88
C SER A 111 8.96 -10.04 -8.06
N THR A 112 9.38 -11.02 -7.26
CA THR A 112 8.96 -12.44 -7.27
C THR A 112 9.42 -13.30 -8.46
N LEU A 113 10.28 -12.75 -9.33
CA LEU A 113 10.92 -13.56 -10.36
C LEU A 113 11.78 -14.67 -9.71
N LYS A 114 11.66 -15.90 -10.20
CA LYS A 114 12.56 -17.00 -9.79
C LYS A 114 13.94 -16.78 -10.38
N ILE A 115 14.95 -16.80 -9.55
CA ILE A 115 16.35 -16.57 -9.91
C ILE A 115 17.24 -17.66 -9.35
N SER A 116 18.38 -17.92 -10.00
CA SER A 116 19.37 -18.91 -9.55
C SER A 116 20.37 -18.32 -8.56
N ASN A 117 20.74 -17.05 -8.72
CA ASN A 117 21.73 -16.38 -7.88
C ASN A 117 21.25 -14.99 -7.45
N PRO A 118 20.94 -14.77 -6.17
CA PRO A 118 20.43 -13.47 -5.69
C PRO A 118 21.43 -12.32 -5.87
N LYS A 119 22.75 -12.56 -5.86
CA LYS A 119 23.79 -11.52 -6.03
C LYS A 119 23.74 -10.83 -7.41
N GLU A 120 23.14 -11.46 -8.41
CA GLU A 120 22.96 -10.86 -9.73
C GLU A 120 21.93 -9.72 -9.72
N TYR A 121 21.13 -9.63 -8.66
CA TYR A 121 20.03 -8.68 -8.45
C TYR A 121 20.32 -7.65 -7.36
N ASP A 122 21.54 -7.64 -6.85
CA ASP A 122 21.97 -6.59 -5.92
C ASP A 122 21.93 -5.22 -6.60
N LEU A 123 21.63 -4.20 -5.80
CA LEU A 123 21.60 -2.81 -6.27
C LEU A 123 23.00 -2.41 -6.74
N LYS A 124 23.16 -2.14 -8.02
CA LYS A 124 24.39 -1.63 -8.61
C LYS A 124 24.31 -0.11 -8.80
N ASP A 125 25.44 0.55 -8.81
CA ASP A 125 25.51 1.93 -9.23
C ASP A 125 25.28 1.98 -10.76
N GLY A 126 24.23 2.66 -11.15
CA GLY A 126 23.78 2.80 -12.53
C GLY A 126 22.88 4.04 -12.66
N ASN A 127 22.40 4.28 -13.87
CA ASN A 127 21.46 5.37 -14.10
C ASN A 127 20.13 5.07 -13.39
N ILE A 128 19.86 5.84 -12.35
CA ILE A 128 18.66 5.66 -11.50
C ILE A 128 17.38 5.97 -12.28
N GLU A 129 17.46 6.89 -13.24
CA GLU A 129 16.30 7.30 -14.04
C GLU A 129 15.80 6.18 -14.97
N ASP A 130 16.66 5.23 -15.35
CA ASP A 130 16.23 4.03 -16.09
C ASP A 130 15.22 3.18 -15.32
N GLY A 131 15.14 3.33 -14.00
CA GLY A 131 14.16 2.68 -13.14
C GLY A 131 12.73 3.18 -13.32
N TYR A 132 12.52 4.37 -13.90
CA TYR A 132 11.17 4.92 -14.08
C TYR A 132 10.27 4.02 -14.93
N ILE A 133 10.82 3.37 -15.94
CA ILE A 133 10.07 2.41 -16.79
C ILE A 133 9.47 1.24 -15.98
N ASN A 134 9.99 0.95 -14.81
CA ASN A 134 9.50 -0.11 -13.94
C ASN A 134 8.67 0.41 -12.76
N PHE A 135 8.54 1.72 -12.62
CA PHE A 135 7.84 2.34 -11.51
C PHE A 135 6.34 2.42 -11.76
N ALA A 136 5.56 2.10 -10.76
CA ALA A 136 4.11 2.26 -10.76
C ALA A 136 3.62 2.79 -9.42
N VAL A 137 2.48 3.49 -9.46
CA VAL A 137 1.76 3.98 -8.30
C VAL A 137 0.46 3.20 -8.17
N LEU A 138 0.16 2.80 -6.95
CA LEU A 138 -1.11 2.19 -6.57
C LEU A 138 -1.89 3.18 -5.72
N ILE A 139 -3.12 3.50 -6.12
CA ILE A 139 -4.07 4.28 -5.34
C ILE A 139 -5.14 3.35 -4.81
N PHE A 140 -5.21 3.21 -3.49
CA PHE A 140 -6.25 2.46 -2.82
C PHE A 140 -7.33 3.42 -2.33
N SER A 141 -8.47 3.46 -3.02
CA SER A 141 -9.65 4.21 -2.62
C SER A 141 -10.52 3.35 -1.72
N PHE A 142 -10.80 3.83 -0.50
CA PHE A 142 -11.56 3.04 0.47
C PHE A 142 -12.97 3.58 0.68
N THR A 143 -13.90 2.66 0.82
CA THR A 143 -15.32 2.90 1.13
C THR A 143 -15.66 2.58 2.58
N SER A 144 -14.78 1.85 3.29
CA SER A 144 -14.93 1.62 4.72
C SER A 144 -13.61 1.66 5.46
N LEU A 145 -13.68 2.13 6.71
CA LEU A 145 -12.60 2.12 7.69
C LEU A 145 -13.13 1.58 9.01
N GLU A 146 -12.56 0.49 9.47
CA GLU A 146 -12.83 -0.09 10.78
C GLU A 146 -11.65 0.19 11.70
N PHE A 147 -11.95 0.67 12.89
CA PHE A 147 -10.99 0.98 13.94
C PHE A 147 -11.31 0.12 15.16
N LEU A 148 -10.30 -0.59 15.66
CA LEU A 148 -10.38 -1.37 16.89
C LEU A 148 -9.30 -0.93 17.86
N HIS A 149 -9.70 -0.55 19.07
CA HIS A 149 -8.78 -0.26 20.17
C HIS A 149 -8.94 -1.31 21.27
N LEU A 150 -7.87 -2.03 21.56
CA LEU A 150 -7.83 -3.06 22.59
C LEU A 150 -7.52 -2.43 23.97
N LYS A 151 -8.49 -2.42 24.86
CA LYS A 151 -8.36 -1.88 26.23
C LYS A 151 -8.71 -2.95 27.26
N SER A 152 -8.01 -2.96 28.38
CA SER A 152 -8.33 -3.82 29.54
C SER A 152 -9.70 -3.50 30.14
N SER A 153 -10.14 -2.23 30.07
CA SER A 153 -11.46 -1.76 30.49
C SER A 153 -12.61 -2.07 29.52
N GLY A 154 -12.35 -2.81 28.46
CA GLY A 154 -13.27 -3.14 27.38
C GLY A 154 -12.84 -2.52 26.05
N HIS A 155 -12.80 -3.36 25.02
CA HIS A 155 -12.42 -2.96 23.67
C HIS A 155 -13.42 -1.97 23.07
N ARG A 156 -12.98 -1.22 22.07
CA ARG A 156 -13.82 -0.28 21.33
C ARG A 156 -13.61 -0.51 19.84
N ARG A 157 -14.72 -0.83 19.15
CA ARG A 157 -14.71 -1.08 17.71
C ARG A 157 -15.74 -0.18 17.05
N VAL A 158 -15.33 0.55 16.03
CA VAL A 158 -16.19 1.40 15.21
C VAL A 158 -15.90 1.16 13.73
N ILE A 159 -16.94 1.16 12.92
CA ILE A 159 -16.84 1.17 11.47
C ILE A 159 -17.37 2.50 10.94
N HIS A 160 -16.65 3.06 9.99
CA HIS A 160 -17.05 4.19 9.18
C HIS A 160 -17.24 3.68 7.75
N THR A 161 -18.38 3.97 7.14
CA THR A 161 -18.67 3.66 5.74
C THR A 161 -19.06 4.95 5.02
N TRP A 162 -18.69 5.01 3.76
CA TRP A 162 -18.97 6.14 2.87
C TRP A 162 -19.63 5.58 1.60
N ASP A 163 -20.95 5.70 1.55
CA ASP A 163 -21.71 5.58 0.31
C ASP A 163 -22.02 6.99 -0.20
N ASP A 164 -23.20 7.53 0.02
CA ASP A 164 -23.50 8.95 -0.24
C ASP A 164 -23.00 9.82 0.91
N ASP A 165 -23.26 9.41 2.15
CA ASP A 165 -22.86 10.09 3.38
C ASP A 165 -21.94 9.22 4.27
N LEU A 166 -21.28 9.88 5.24
CA LEU A 166 -20.53 9.19 6.27
C LEU A 166 -21.49 8.58 7.30
N ILE A 167 -21.50 7.27 7.39
CA ILE A 167 -22.18 6.52 8.44
C ILE A 167 -21.16 5.92 9.40
N SER A 168 -21.38 6.10 10.70
CA SER A 168 -20.53 5.56 11.76
C SER A 168 -21.33 4.68 12.69
N SER A 169 -20.88 3.46 12.93
CA SER A 169 -21.55 2.49 13.80
C SER A 169 -20.58 1.83 14.75
N TRP A 170 -20.97 1.74 16.03
CA TRP A 170 -20.26 0.92 16.99
C TRP A 170 -20.52 -0.56 16.70
N LEU A 171 -19.47 -1.36 16.81
CA LEU A 171 -19.53 -2.80 16.66
C LEU A 171 -19.13 -3.49 17.96
N VAL A 172 -19.63 -4.71 18.16
CA VAL A 172 -19.10 -5.59 19.20
C VAL A 172 -17.65 -5.94 18.81
N PRO A 173 -16.69 -5.78 19.72
CA PRO A 173 -15.28 -6.04 19.45
C PRO A 173 -14.97 -7.49 19.16
#